data_3fa45484df66c84a23b961f9b05fd5a5
#
_entry.id   3fa45484df66c84a23b961f9b05fd5a5
#
_cell.length_a   1.000
_cell.length_b   1.000
_cell.length_c   1.000
_cell.angle_alpha   90.00
_cell.angle_beta   90.00
_cell.angle_gamma   90.00
#
_symmetry.space_group_name_H-M   'P 1'
#
loop_
_entity.id
_entity.type
_entity.pdbx_description
1 polymer ?
#
loop_
_entity_poly.entity_id
_entity_poly.type
_entity_poly.pdbx_seq_one_letter_code
_entity_poly.pdbx_strand_id
1 'polypeptide(L)'
;HIQKDVPAVLSYVKEKTGMPKVNWVGHSMGGMIICAYLERNVHTDINAVVNMGGSLVFIPPVNMILKEVEKNKDIVRASVLVNTKFGSQIAAPLGGRVQTLSDLLSYNKDNTAGSTVSVFLANVVEDVYTGVLNQYLLFVEKKEFVSADKSYNYTANLSRIDVPILFIGGKVDQLSPPWTMLYMYSHVGSADKTIRIFGRQNYCAGDYGHIDLIIGERA
;
A
#
# COMPACT_ATOMS: atom_id res chain seq x y z
N HIS A 1 2.23 -13.37 2.90
CA HIS A 1 2.42 -12.32 3.91
C HIS A 1 1.39 -12.42 5.06
N ILE A 2 0.08 -12.36 4.78
CA ILE A 2 -0.98 -12.25 5.80
C ILE A 2 -0.95 -13.41 6.82
N GLN A 3 -0.79 -14.65 6.35
CA GLN A 3 -0.93 -15.85 7.21
C GLN A 3 0.39 -16.37 7.79
N LYS A 4 1.53 -15.91 7.30
CA LYS A 4 2.85 -16.42 7.73
C LYS A 4 3.75 -15.30 8.24
N ASP A 5 3.98 -14.27 7.42
CA ASP A 5 4.98 -13.25 7.73
C ASP A 5 4.49 -12.32 8.87
N VAL A 6 3.24 -11.85 8.81
CA VAL A 6 2.68 -11.00 9.88
C VAL A 6 2.72 -11.70 11.24
N PRO A 7 2.18 -12.93 11.41
CA PRO A 7 2.29 -13.64 12.70
C PRO A 7 3.73 -13.84 13.17
N ALA A 8 4.64 -14.18 12.27
CA ALA A 8 6.05 -14.38 12.61
C ALA A 8 6.72 -13.09 13.10
N VAL A 9 6.49 -11.97 12.41
CA VAL A 9 7.00 -10.66 12.82
C VAL A 9 6.41 -10.22 14.16
N LEU A 10 5.09 -10.36 14.35
CA LEU A 10 4.45 -10.01 15.62
C LEU A 10 5.02 -10.83 16.78
N SER A 11 5.16 -12.15 16.60
CA SER A 11 5.75 -13.03 17.62
C SER A 11 7.17 -12.59 17.97
N TYR A 12 8.01 -12.33 16.96
CA TYR A 12 9.39 -11.87 17.17
C TYR A 12 9.47 -10.54 17.91
N VAL A 13 8.69 -9.54 17.49
CA VAL A 13 8.70 -8.22 18.13
C VAL A 13 8.24 -8.32 19.58
N LYS A 14 7.19 -9.09 19.87
CA LYS A 14 6.70 -9.32 21.24
C LYS A 14 7.77 -10.00 22.11
N GLU A 15 8.42 -11.02 21.60
CA GLU A 15 9.53 -11.70 22.30
C GLU A 15 10.68 -10.74 22.61
N LYS A 16 11.08 -9.90 21.64
CA LYS A 16 12.21 -8.97 21.82
C LYS A 16 11.90 -7.78 22.71
N THR A 17 10.66 -7.33 22.74
CA THR A 17 10.27 -6.14 23.51
C THR A 17 9.65 -6.48 24.87
N GLY A 18 9.22 -7.71 25.09
CA GLY A 18 8.46 -8.11 26.28
C GLY A 18 7.03 -7.53 26.31
N MET A 19 6.60 -6.85 25.24
CA MET A 19 5.27 -6.21 25.20
C MET A 19 4.22 -7.21 24.69
N PRO A 20 3.00 -7.24 25.28
CA PRO A 20 1.94 -8.17 24.87
C PRO A 20 1.31 -7.77 23.54
N LYS A 21 1.36 -6.50 23.16
CA LYS A 21 0.81 -5.96 21.92
C LYS A 21 1.78 -5.00 21.25
N VAL A 22 1.67 -4.88 19.93
CA VAL A 22 2.48 -3.97 19.10
C VAL A 22 1.61 -2.97 18.36
N ASN A 23 2.16 -1.80 18.06
CA ASN A 23 1.58 -0.86 17.12
C ASN A 23 2.10 -1.16 15.71
N TRP A 24 1.24 -1.03 14.71
CA TRP A 24 1.60 -1.24 13.32
C TRP A 24 1.49 0.05 12.52
N VAL A 25 2.54 0.39 11.81
CA VAL A 25 2.52 1.47 10.81
C VAL A 25 2.79 0.82 9.46
N GLY A 26 1.82 0.88 8.55
CA GLY A 26 1.90 0.26 7.23
C GLY A 26 1.62 1.25 6.11
N HIS A 27 2.55 1.35 5.16
CA HIS A 27 2.34 2.11 3.94
C HIS A 27 1.98 1.17 2.79
N SER A 28 1.04 1.58 1.94
CA SER A 28 0.66 0.85 0.73
C SER A 28 0.32 -0.62 1.05
N MET A 29 1.03 -1.57 0.47
CA MET A 29 0.86 -3.00 0.76
C MET A 29 0.97 -3.33 2.25
N GLY A 30 1.80 -2.61 3.03
CA GLY A 30 1.91 -2.79 4.48
C GLY A 30 0.62 -2.45 5.23
N GLY A 31 -0.13 -1.45 4.77
CA GLY A 31 -1.48 -1.14 5.26
C GLY A 31 -2.53 -2.16 4.82
N MET A 32 -2.41 -2.68 3.59
CA MET A 32 -3.30 -3.71 3.06
C MET A 32 -3.19 -5.03 3.83
N ILE A 33 -1.97 -5.52 4.04
CA ILE A 33 -1.75 -6.82 4.69
C ILE A 33 -2.15 -6.81 6.16
N ILE A 34 -1.96 -5.69 6.88
CA ILE A 34 -2.41 -5.61 8.27
C ILE A 34 -3.93 -5.57 8.38
N CYS A 35 -4.62 -4.81 7.53
CA CYS A 35 -6.09 -4.82 7.51
C CYS A 35 -6.62 -6.23 7.23
N ALA A 36 -6.08 -6.91 6.22
CA ALA A 36 -6.47 -8.28 5.89
C ALA A 36 -6.11 -9.29 7.00
N TYR A 37 -5.02 -9.06 7.75
CA TYR A 37 -4.69 -9.88 8.91
C TYR A 37 -5.72 -9.71 10.03
N LEU A 38 -6.08 -8.47 10.35
CA LEU A 38 -7.02 -8.14 11.42
C LEU A 38 -8.41 -8.74 11.21
N GLU A 39 -8.88 -8.79 9.97
CA GLU A 39 -10.18 -9.39 9.65
C GLU A 39 -10.27 -10.88 10.01
N ARG A 40 -9.15 -11.59 9.97
CA ARG A 40 -9.08 -13.03 10.24
C ARG A 40 -8.62 -13.36 11.66
N ASN A 41 -8.14 -12.39 12.41
CA ASN A 41 -7.55 -12.56 13.72
C ASN A 41 -8.23 -11.63 14.73
N VAL A 42 -9.39 -12.02 15.19
CA VAL A 42 -10.10 -11.36 16.29
C VAL A 42 -9.28 -11.52 17.58
N HIS A 43 -9.21 -10.50 18.41
CA HIS A 43 -8.35 -10.44 19.62
C HIS A 43 -6.85 -10.52 19.31
N THR A 44 -6.44 -9.77 18.35
CA THR A 44 -5.07 -9.67 17.86
C THR A 44 -4.06 -9.12 18.90
N ASP A 45 -2.79 -9.42 18.63
CA ASP A 45 -1.63 -8.82 19.31
C ASP A 45 -1.33 -7.37 18.85
N ILE A 46 -2.21 -6.78 18.07
CA ILE A 46 -2.12 -5.38 17.60
C ILE A 46 -2.84 -4.46 18.58
N ASN A 47 -2.14 -3.41 19.02
CA ASN A 47 -2.70 -2.37 19.88
C ASN A 47 -3.40 -1.27 19.07
N ALA A 48 -2.75 -0.76 18.04
CA ALA A 48 -3.28 0.24 17.11
C ALA A 48 -2.60 0.17 15.75
N VAL A 49 -3.27 0.71 14.73
CA VAL A 49 -2.78 0.72 13.34
C VAL A 49 -2.74 2.14 12.78
N VAL A 50 -1.66 2.47 12.07
CA VAL A 50 -1.62 3.56 11.10
C VAL A 50 -1.56 2.95 9.72
N ASN A 51 -2.60 3.15 8.92
CA ASN A 51 -2.69 2.70 7.53
C ASN A 51 -2.51 3.90 6.60
N MET A 52 -1.38 3.94 5.89
CA MET A 52 -1.01 5.01 4.96
C MET A 52 -1.17 4.51 3.52
N GLY A 53 -2.22 4.93 2.83
CA GLY A 53 -2.48 4.56 1.43
C GLY A 53 -2.71 3.07 1.17
N GLY A 54 -3.03 2.28 2.19
CA GLY A 54 -3.26 0.83 2.07
C GLY A 54 -4.73 0.49 1.87
N SER A 55 -5.25 0.62 0.66
CA SER A 55 -6.66 0.33 0.35
C SER A 55 -6.90 -1.14 -0.02
N LEU A 56 -7.98 -1.72 0.49
CA LEU A 56 -8.53 -3.02 0.05
C LEU A 56 -9.63 -2.84 -1.02
N VAL A 57 -9.74 -1.65 -1.60
CA VAL A 57 -10.71 -1.33 -2.65
C VAL A 57 -9.95 -1.08 -3.95
N PHE A 58 -10.20 -1.91 -4.95
CA PHE A 58 -9.53 -1.85 -6.25
C PHE A 58 -10.50 -1.37 -7.32
N ILE A 59 -10.37 -0.09 -7.69
CA ILE A 59 -11.17 0.50 -8.78
C ILE A 59 -10.24 1.27 -9.73
N PRO A 60 -10.58 1.41 -11.02
CA PRO A 60 -9.79 2.23 -11.94
C PRO A 60 -9.51 3.64 -11.38
N PRO A 61 -8.30 4.22 -11.53
CA PRO A 61 -7.30 4.01 -12.58
C PRO A 61 -6.12 3.10 -12.23
N VAL A 62 -6.04 2.50 -11.03
CA VAL A 62 -5.03 1.48 -10.68
C VAL A 62 -4.92 0.41 -11.78
N ASN A 63 -6.01 0.20 -12.52
CA ASN A 63 -6.09 -0.66 -13.69
C ASN A 63 -5.14 -0.30 -14.83
N MET A 64 -4.55 0.89 -14.90
CA MET A 64 -3.65 1.21 -16.04
C MET A 64 -2.32 0.48 -15.93
N ILE A 65 -1.69 0.49 -14.75
CA ILE A 65 -0.47 -0.30 -14.51
C ILE A 65 -0.78 -1.78 -14.60
N LEU A 66 -1.89 -2.20 -14.00
CA LEU A 66 -2.26 -3.61 -13.95
C LEU A 66 -2.77 -4.13 -15.29
N LYS A 67 -3.38 -3.30 -16.14
CA LYS A 67 -3.65 -3.66 -17.54
C LYS A 67 -2.38 -3.90 -18.36
N GLU A 68 -1.32 -3.15 -18.09
CA GLU A 68 -0.04 -3.41 -18.75
C GLU A 68 0.60 -4.71 -18.26
N VAL A 69 0.49 -5.00 -16.96
CA VAL A 69 0.88 -6.32 -16.41
C VAL A 69 0.00 -7.43 -16.96
N GLU A 70 -1.31 -7.20 -17.14
CA GLU A 70 -2.25 -8.16 -17.70
C GLU A 70 -1.95 -8.49 -19.18
N LYS A 71 -1.60 -7.51 -19.99
CA LYS A 71 -1.17 -7.74 -21.39
C LYS A 71 0.05 -8.67 -21.46
N ASN A 72 0.92 -8.60 -20.47
CA ASN A 72 2.15 -9.39 -20.39
C ASN A 72 2.04 -10.56 -19.39
N LYS A 73 0.81 -10.94 -19.00
CA LYS A 73 0.57 -11.92 -17.93
C LYS A 73 1.27 -13.26 -18.14
N ASP A 74 1.42 -13.71 -19.37
CA ASP A 74 2.04 -15.00 -19.66
C ASP A 74 3.56 -14.93 -19.42
N ILE A 75 4.19 -13.80 -19.74
CA ILE A 75 5.61 -13.53 -19.41
C ILE A 75 5.78 -13.41 -17.90
N VAL A 76 4.90 -12.66 -17.23
CA VAL A 76 4.92 -12.50 -15.78
C VAL A 76 4.72 -13.84 -15.08
N ARG A 77 3.79 -14.69 -15.55
CA ARG A 77 3.53 -16.02 -14.98
C ARG A 77 4.65 -17.02 -15.22
N ALA A 78 5.39 -16.88 -16.32
CA ALA A 78 6.52 -17.75 -16.64
C ALA A 78 7.76 -17.44 -15.82
N SER A 79 7.85 -16.27 -15.21
CA SER A 79 8.97 -15.85 -14.34
C SER A 79 8.63 -16.05 -12.86
N VAL A 80 9.64 -16.27 -12.02
CA VAL A 80 9.48 -16.35 -10.56
C VAL A 80 9.62 -14.96 -9.93
N LEU A 81 10.39 -14.10 -10.57
CA LEU A 81 10.77 -12.79 -10.07
C LEU A 81 10.76 -11.77 -11.22
N VAL A 82 10.27 -10.57 -10.97
CA VAL A 82 10.38 -9.45 -11.89
C VAL A 82 11.49 -8.51 -11.39
N ASN A 83 12.52 -8.33 -12.19
CA ASN A 83 13.71 -7.53 -11.86
C ASN A 83 13.41 -6.02 -11.87
N THR A 84 12.53 -5.59 -10.99
CA THR A 84 12.15 -4.18 -10.84
C THR A 84 13.29 -3.35 -10.25
N LYS A 85 14.10 -3.95 -9.37
CA LYS A 85 15.27 -3.31 -8.75
C LYS A 85 16.29 -2.87 -9.80
N PHE A 86 16.69 -3.77 -10.70
CA PHE A 86 17.65 -3.44 -11.75
C PHE A 86 17.15 -2.32 -12.66
N GLY A 87 15.89 -2.39 -13.09
CA GLY A 87 15.27 -1.35 -13.91
C GLY A 87 15.24 0.01 -13.21
N SER A 88 14.90 0.04 -11.91
CA SER A 88 14.85 1.28 -11.13
C SER A 88 16.25 1.86 -10.88
N GLN A 89 17.27 1.05 -10.66
CA GLN A 89 18.65 1.51 -10.50
C GLN A 89 19.19 2.15 -11.79
N ILE A 90 18.87 1.59 -12.96
CA ILE A 90 19.21 2.21 -14.26
C ILE A 90 18.47 3.55 -14.43
N ALA A 91 17.22 3.64 -14.00
CA ALA A 91 16.41 4.86 -14.10
C ALA A 91 16.77 5.93 -13.05
N ALA A 92 17.44 5.57 -11.96
CA ALA A 92 17.73 6.45 -10.83
C ALA A 92 18.45 7.77 -11.21
N PRO A 93 19.45 7.82 -12.12
CA PRO A 93 20.07 9.06 -12.52
C PRO A 93 19.11 10.04 -13.24
N LEU A 94 18.00 9.53 -13.77
CA LEU A 94 16.96 10.28 -14.45
C LEU A 94 15.79 10.67 -13.52
N GLY A 95 15.84 10.24 -12.26
CA GLY A 95 14.80 10.47 -11.27
C GLY A 95 14.43 11.94 -11.16
N GLY A 96 13.14 12.25 -11.31
CA GLY A 96 12.61 13.61 -11.33
C GLY A 96 12.92 14.45 -12.57
N ARG A 97 13.79 13.98 -13.49
CA ARG A 97 14.12 14.68 -14.75
C ARG A 97 13.19 14.30 -15.90
N VAL A 98 12.79 13.04 -15.95
CA VAL A 98 11.85 12.50 -16.92
C VAL A 98 10.67 11.94 -16.16
N GLN A 99 9.47 12.46 -16.41
CA GLN A 99 8.26 11.99 -15.78
C GLN A 99 7.66 10.85 -16.61
N THR A 100 7.61 9.67 -16.03
CA THR A 100 6.95 8.50 -16.61
C THR A 100 5.50 8.41 -16.13
N LEU A 101 4.69 7.55 -16.76
CA LEU A 101 3.34 7.25 -16.28
C LEU A 101 3.37 6.63 -14.86
N SER A 102 4.39 5.83 -14.56
CA SER A 102 4.60 5.26 -13.22
C SER A 102 4.83 6.35 -12.19
N ASP A 103 5.61 7.38 -12.53
CA ASP A 103 5.87 8.52 -11.63
C ASP A 103 4.60 9.30 -11.34
N LEU A 104 3.79 9.60 -12.38
CA LEU A 104 2.51 10.30 -12.23
C LEU A 104 1.55 9.58 -11.28
N LEU A 105 1.60 8.25 -11.26
CA LEU A 105 0.73 7.44 -10.39
C LEU A 105 1.30 7.32 -8.97
N SER A 106 2.62 7.39 -8.83
CA SER A 106 3.30 7.05 -7.58
C SER A 106 3.54 8.25 -6.67
N TYR A 107 3.88 9.42 -7.20
CA TYR A 107 4.19 10.60 -6.39
C TYR A 107 3.82 11.92 -7.07
N ASN A 108 3.67 12.96 -6.25
CA ASN A 108 3.49 14.34 -6.73
C ASN A 108 4.86 15.02 -6.88
N LYS A 109 5.25 15.33 -8.11
CA LYS A 109 6.53 16.02 -8.42
C LYS A 109 6.69 17.38 -7.75
N ASP A 110 5.58 18.06 -7.46
CA ASP A 110 5.62 19.38 -6.81
C ASP A 110 5.88 19.28 -5.30
N ASN A 111 5.84 18.06 -4.76
CA ASN A 111 6.08 17.75 -3.34
C ASN A 111 7.34 16.89 -3.11
N THR A 112 8.06 16.50 -4.17
CA THR A 112 9.20 15.59 -4.06
C THR A 112 10.35 16.08 -4.94
N ALA A 113 11.54 16.33 -4.36
CA ALA A 113 12.70 16.73 -5.15
C ALA A 113 13.20 15.57 -6.03
N GLY A 114 13.73 15.91 -7.21
CA GLY A 114 14.30 14.91 -8.11
C GLY A 114 15.46 14.11 -7.51
N SER A 115 16.26 14.72 -6.63
CA SER A 115 17.31 14.03 -5.87
C SER A 115 16.73 12.94 -4.95
N THR A 116 15.64 13.23 -4.26
CA THR A 116 14.93 12.29 -3.39
C THR A 116 14.38 11.12 -4.20
N VAL A 117 13.80 11.39 -5.38
CA VAL A 117 13.34 10.34 -6.31
C VAL A 117 14.50 9.49 -6.78
N SER A 118 15.64 10.09 -7.14
CA SER A 118 16.84 9.34 -7.55
C SER A 118 17.33 8.39 -6.45
N VAL A 119 17.41 8.86 -5.21
CA VAL A 119 17.80 8.05 -4.05
C VAL A 119 16.78 6.93 -3.79
N PHE A 120 15.49 7.22 -3.89
CA PHE A 120 14.42 6.23 -3.75
C PHE A 120 14.56 5.11 -4.79
N LEU A 121 14.68 5.46 -6.07
CA LEU A 121 14.82 4.50 -7.17
C LEU A 121 16.09 3.64 -7.04
N ALA A 122 17.20 4.23 -6.56
CA ALA A 122 18.47 3.52 -6.42
C ALA A 122 18.48 2.51 -5.25
N ASN A 123 17.74 2.80 -4.15
CA ASN A 123 17.96 2.12 -2.88
C ASN A 123 16.71 1.45 -2.28
N VAL A 124 15.51 1.86 -2.68
CA VAL A 124 14.27 1.41 -2.02
C VAL A 124 13.48 0.41 -2.87
N VAL A 125 13.58 0.51 -4.20
CA VAL A 125 12.85 -0.40 -5.09
C VAL A 125 13.53 -1.76 -5.08
N GLU A 126 12.76 -2.78 -4.70
CA GLU A 126 13.19 -4.18 -4.69
C GLU A 126 12.45 -5.00 -5.75
N ASP A 127 12.94 -6.18 -6.02
CA ASP A 127 12.33 -7.10 -6.96
C ASP A 127 10.99 -7.63 -6.43
N VAL A 128 10.05 -7.85 -7.34
CA VAL A 128 8.70 -8.31 -6.99
C VAL A 128 8.51 -9.76 -7.42
N TYR A 129 8.15 -10.61 -6.47
CA TYR A 129 7.78 -11.99 -6.77
C TYR A 129 6.47 -12.04 -7.58
N THR A 130 6.46 -12.87 -8.60
CA THR A 130 5.29 -13.03 -9.48
C THR A 130 4.03 -13.46 -8.75
N GLY A 131 4.16 -14.18 -7.63
CA GLY A 131 3.04 -14.50 -6.75
C GLY A 131 2.30 -13.27 -6.22
N VAL A 132 3.03 -12.19 -5.90
CA VAL A 132 2.46 -10.91 -5.49
C VAL A 132 1.73 -10.25 -6.66
N LEU A 133 2.36 -10.20 -7.83
CA LEU A 133 1.74 -9.62 -9.04
C LEU A 133 0.48 -10.38 -9.45
N ASN A 134 0.51 -11.71 -9.44
CA ASN A 134 -0.66 -12.55 -9.72
C ASN A 134 -1.80 -12.29 -8.73
N GLN A 135 -1.47 -12.02 -7.46
CA GLN A 135 -2.46 -11.65 -6.46
C GLN A 135 -3.10 -10.28 -6.78
N TYR A 136 -2.31 -9.29 -7.20
CA TYR A 136 -2.83 -7.99 -7.65
C TYR A 136 -3.70 -8.12 -8.91
N LEU A 137 -3.30 -8.95 -9.89
CA LEU A 137 -4.11 -9.23 -11.07
C LEU A 137 -5.46 -9.83 -10.69
N LEU A 138 -5.48 -10.75 -9.72
CA LEU A 138 -6.72 -11.33 -9.19
C LEU A 138 -7.63 -10.27 -8.56
N PHE A 139 -7.06 -9.30 -7.81
CA PHE A 139 -7.85 -8.22 -7.22
C PHE A 139 -8.50 -7.33 -8.28
N VAL A 140 -7.77 -7.03 -9.36
CA VAL A 140 -8.31 -6.24 -10.49
C VAL A 140 -9.40 -6.99 -11.22
N GLU A 141 -9.18 -8.28 -11.49
CA GLU A 141 -10.19 -9.14 -12.12
C GLU A 141 -11.48 -9.21 -11.31
N LYS A 142 -11.34 -9.38 -9.99
CA LYS A 142 -12.48 -9.50 -9.08
C LYS A 142 -13.06 -8.15 -8.65
N LYS A 143 -12.32 -7.06 -8.81
CA LYS A 143 -12.60 -5.72 -8.24
C LYS A 143 -12.71 -5.74 -6.71
N GLU A 144 -12.16 -6.75 -6.08
CA GLU A 144 -12.22 -7.03 -4.66
C GLU A 144 -10.89 -7.62 -4.19
N PHE A 145 -10.52 -7.35 -2.95
CA PHE A 145 -9.37 -7.97 -2.32
C PHE A 145 -9.79 -9.34 -1.78
N VAL A 146 -9.37 -10.40 -2.45
CA VAL A 146 -9.71 -11.78 -2.08
C VAL A 146 -8.45 -12.60 -1.78
N SER A 147 -8.59 -13.69 -1.00
CA SER A 147 -7.49 -14.63 -0.78
C SER A 147 -7.08 -15.32 -2.10
N ALA A 148 -5.84 -15.83 -2.16
CA ALA A 148 -5.31 -16.48 -3.37
C ALA A 148 -6.15 -17.68 -3.81
N ASP A 149 -6.72 -18.43 -2.87
CA ASP A 149 -7.64 -19.54 -3.08
C ASP A 149 -9.10 -19.09 -3.31
N LYS A 150 -9.36 -17.78 -3.30
CA LYS A 150 -10.69 -17.14 -3.44
C LYS A 150 -11.71 -17.54 -2.35
N SER A 151 -11.26 -18.17 -1.28
CA SER A 151 -12.15 -18.64 -0.20
C SER A 151 -12.56 -17.51 0.76
N TYR A 152 -11.86 -16.37 0.75
CA TYR A 152 -12.13 -15.25 1.63
C TYR A 152 -12.09 -13.92 0.89
N ASN A 153 -13.08 -13.06 1.14
CA ASN A 153 -13.19 -11.73 0.57
C ASN A 153 -12.90 -10.68 1.64
N TYR A 154 -11.71 -10.08 1.60
CA TYR A 154 -11.29 -9.07 2.54
C TYR A 154 -12.07 -7.75 2.37
N THR A 155 -12.37 -7.34 1.13
CA THR A 155 -13.17 -6.11 0.91
C THR A 155 -14.55 -6.19 1.56
N ALA A 156 -15.15 -7.37 1.56
CA ALA A 156 -16.48 -7.59 2.13
C ALA A 156 -16.49 -7.73 3.68
N ASN A 157 -15.33 -7.94 4.30
CA ASN A 157 -15.22 -8.24 5.72
C ASN A 157 -14.55 -7.13 6.56
N LEU A 158 -14.41 -5.93 6.01
CA LEU A 158 -13.79 -4.77 6.67
C LEU A 158 -14.38 -4.47 8.06
N SER A 159 -15.68 -4.74 8.27
CA SER A 159 -16.35 -4.53 9.57
C SER A 159 -15.80 -5.38 10.72
N ARG A 160 -14.97 -6.38 10.42
CA ARG A 160 -14.29 -7.21 11.43
C ARG A 160 -13.03 -6.55 12.01
N ILE A 161 -12.57 -5.43 11.42
CA ILE A 161 -11.44 -4.66 11.95
C ILE A 161 -11.97 -3.78 13.08
N ASP A 162 -11.60 -4.09 14.31
CA ASP A 162 -12.13 -3.45 15.54
C ASP A 162 -11.05 -2.72 16.37
N VAL A 163 -9.77 -2.82 16.00
CA VAL A 163 -8.67 -2.13 16.69
C VAL A 163 -8.63 -0.63 16.35
N PRO A 164 -8.11 0.23 17.25
CA PRO A 164 -7.86 1.64 16.95
C PRO A 164 -7.09 1.81 15.64
N ILE A 165 -7.58 2.65 14.73
CA ILE A 165 -6.99 2.81 13.40
C ILE A 165 -7.02 4.24 12.89
N LEU A 166 -5.85 4.73 12.47
CA LEU A 166 -5.68 5.98 11.72
C LEU A 166 -5.45 5.67 10.24
N PHE A 167 -6.34 6.16 9.40
CA PHE A 167 -6.16 6.15 7.94
C PHE A 167 -5.52 7.45 7.49
N ILE A 168 -4.48 7.33 6.66
CA ILE A 168 -3.79 8.46 6.03
C ILE A 168 -3.83 8.26 4.52
N GLY A 169 -4.27 9.28 3.80
CA GLY A 169 -4.29 9.29 2.33
C GLY A 169 -3.71 10.57 1.76
N GLY A 170 -3.19 10.52 0.55
CA GLY A 170 -2.75 11.68 -0.22
C GLY A 170 -3.86 12.22 -1.11
N LYS A 171 -4.01 13.55 -1.18
CA LYS A 171 -5.06 14.21 -1.96
C LYS A 171 -5.01 13.86 -3.45
N VAL A 172 -3.81 13.68 -3.98
CA VAL A 172 -3.57 13.36 -5.39
C VAL A 172 -3.01 11.94 -5.59
N ASP A 173 -3.14 11.09 -4.57
CA ASP A 173 -2.78 9.69 -4.67
C ASP A 173 -3.63 8.98 -5.74
N GLN A 174 -2.97 8.45 -6.76
CA GLN A 174 -3.61 7.75 -7.88
C GLN A 174 -3.63 6.23 -7.69
N LEU A 175 -2.79 5.69 -6.79
CA LEU A 175 -2.75 4.26 -6.47
C LEU A 175 -3.79 3.90 -5.42
N SER A 176 -3.94 4.77 -4.42
CA SER A 176 -4.95 4.66 -3.37
C SER A 176 -5.71 5.99 -3.24
N PRO A 177 -6.57 6.32 -4.20
CA PRO A 177 -7.29 7.60 -4.22
C PRO A 177 -8.04 7.87 -2.91
N PRO A 178 -8.17 9.14 -2.48
CA PRO A 178 -8.78 9.51 -1.20
C PRO A 178 -10.12 8.83 -0.90
N TRP A 179 -10.95 8.65 -1.92
CA TRP A 179 -12.26 8.01 -1.76
C TRP A 179 -12.15 6.52 -1.38
N THR A 180 -11.06 5.80 -1.76
CA THR A 180 -10.84 4.42 -1.34
C THR A 180 -10.49 4.34 0.15
N MET A 181 -9.71 5.30 0.64
CA MET A 181 -9.41 5.42 2.08
C MET A 181 -10.65 5.82 2.88
N LEU A 182 -11.50 6.70 2.34
CA LEU A 182 -12.81 7.05 2.93
C LEU A 182 -13.74 5.83 2.96
N TYR A 183 -13.74 5.01 1.92
CA TYR A 183 -14.48 3.75 1.91
C TYR A 183 -14.01 2.82 3.04
N MET A 184 -12.70 2.58 3.16
CA MET A 184 -12.12 1.79 4.26
C MET A 184 -12.56 2.33 5.61
N TYR A 185 -12.37 3.64 5.84
CA TYR A 185 -12.78 4.32 7.07
C TYR A 185 -14.26 4.11 7.41
N SER A 186 -15.14 4.19 6.42
CA SER A 186 -16.58 4.07 6.65
C SER A 186 -17.03 2.62 6.94
N HIS A 187 -16.27 1.61 6.51
CA HIS A 187 -16.66 0.21 6.59
C HIS A 187 -15.95 -0.58 7.70
N VAL A 188 -14.81 -0.10 8.25
CA VAL A 188 -14.19 -0.79 9.39
C VAL A 188 -15.06 -0.68 10.64
N GLY A 189 -15.07 -1.75 11.45
CA GLY A 189 -15.88 -1.87 12.67
C GLY A 189 -15.30 -1.12 13.88
N SER A 190 -14.06 -0.63 13.78
CA SER A 190 -13.41 0.09 14.88
C SER A 190 -14.25 1.28 15.37
N ALA A 191 -14.45 1.36 16.68
CA ALA A 191 -15.07 2.50 17.35
C ALA A 191 -14.10 3.71 17.47
N ASP A 192 -12.79 3.42 17.53
CA ASP A 192 -11.72 4.43 17.57
C ASP A 192 -11.02 4.47 16.20
N LYS A 193 -11.60 5.27 15.31
CA LYS A 193 -11.08 5.44 13.95
C LYS A 193 -10.99 6.90 13.55
N THR A 194 -9.93 7.24 12.88
CA THR A 194 -9.67 8.59 12.35
C THR A 194 -9.18 8.49 10.91
N ILE A 195 -9.49 9.49 10.09
CA ILE A 195 -8.94 9.65 8.74
C ILE A 195 -8.33 11.04 8.56
N ARG A 196 -7.19 11.10 7.87
CA ARG A 196 -6.53 12.33 7.44
C ARG A 196 -6.15 12.22 5.98
N ILE A 197 -6.58 13.20 5.17
CA ILE A 197 -6.19 13.32 3.76
C ILE A 197 -5.25 14.52 3.66
N PHE A 198 -4.00 14.26 3.30
CA PHE A 198 -2.98 15.29 3.18
C PHE A 198 -3.04 15.98 1.82
N GLY A 199 -3.14 17.31 1.84
CA GLY A 199 -3.21 18.17 0.66
C GLY A 199 -3.47 19.62 1.03
N ARG A 200 -3.24 20.55 0.10
CA ARG A 200 -3.38 22.00 0.30
C ARG A 200 -4.74 22.42 0.86
N GLN A 201 -5.79 21.74 0.47
CA GLN A 201 -7.14 22.00 0.97
C GLN A 201 -7.32 21.69 2.47
N ASN A 202 -6.37 20.92 3.03
CA ASN A 202 -6.35 20.47 4.42
C ASN A 202 -5.16 21.09 5.19
N TYR A 203 -4.78 22.32 4.83
CA TYR A 203 -3.74 23.11 5.50
C TYR A 203 -2.30 22.58 5.34
N CYS A 204 -2.06 21.67 4.40
CA CYS A 204 -0.70 21.25 4.05
C CYS A 204 -0.07 22.21 3.02
N ALA A 205 1.25 22.34 3.03
CA ALA A 205 1.98 23.18 2.08
C ALA A 205 1.98 22.62 0.65
N GLY A 206 1.70 21.34 0.47
CA GLY A 206 1.62 20.64 -0.81
C GLY A 206 0.49 19.64 -0.89
N ASP A 207 0.18 19.17 -2.11
CA ASP A 207 -0.67 18.00 -2.30
C ASP A 207 0.19 16.74 -2.28
N TYR A 208 -0.28 15.66 -1.67
CA TYR A 208 0.44 14.41 -1.51
C TYR A 208 -0.11 13.33 -2.44
N GLY A 209 0.78 12.66 -3.16
CA GLY A 209 0.54 11.41 -3.88
C GLY A 209 0.76 10.19 -2.96
N HIS A 210 1.08 9.05 -3.56
CA HIS A 210 1.20 7.79 -2.82
C HIS A 210 2.51 7.69 -2.03
N ILE A 211 3.64 7.81 -2.72
CA ILE A 211 4.98 7.61 -2.12
C ILE A 211 5.40 8.84 -1.32
N ASP A 212 5.01 10.02 -1.75
CA ASP A 212 5.33 11.26 -1.05
C ASP A 212 4.57 11.46 0.27
N LEU A 213 3.65 10.58 0.62
CA LEU A 213 3.20 10.41 2.02
C LEU A 213 4.37 10.05 2.96
N ILE A 214 5.47 9.48 2.43
CA ILE A 214 6.66 9.09 3.19
C ILE A 214 7.85 9.98 2.87
N ILE A 215 8.07 10.33 1.59
CA ILE A 215 9.26 11.02 1.13
C ILE A 215 9.00 12.46 0.68
N GLY A 216 7.80 12.98 0.90
CA GLY A 216 7.45 14.36 0.56
C GLY A 216 8.23 15.38 1.40
N GLU A 217 8.54 16.53 0.80
CA GLU A 217 9.39 17.56 1.40
C GLU A 217 8.61 18.71 2.02
N ARG A 218 7.33 18.81 1.74
CA ARG A 218 6.48 19.90 2.20
C ARG A 218 5.51 19.41 3.26
N ALA A 219 5.70 19.85 4.46
CA ALA A 219 4.80 19.58 5.57
C ALA A 219 3.55 20.50 5.54
#